data_5331a898481197c8de19d200db34c449
#
_entry.id   5331a898481197c8de19d200db34c449
#
_cell.length_a   1.000
_cell.length_b   1.000
_cell.length_c   1.000
_cell.angle_alpha   90.00
_cell.angle_beta   90.00
_cell.angle_gamma   90.00
#
_symmetry.space_group_name_H-M   'P 1'
#
loop_
_entity.id
_entity.type
_entity.pdbx_description
1 polymer ?
#
loop_
_entity_poly.entity_id
_entity_poly.type
_entity_poly.pdbx_seq_one_letter_code
_entity_poly.pdbx_strand_id
1 'polypeptide(L)'
;MPHFVYMLRCKGDRIYTGYAVDVQARYEEHCSGRGAKFTRAFPPECVLRTFELPDYKYALRLEARIKKLKRPQKELLAAGDKTLESELLAGLGETLKKRASRIRREKARTREKSKSRERKEFRKKVSAKRNQEK
;
A
#
# COMPACT_ATOMS: atom_id res chain seq x y z
N MET A 1 2.16 7.88 8.29
CA MET A 1 0.81 7.44 7.88
C MET A 1 0.85 6.89 6.47
N PRO A 2 0.15 5.80 6.16
CA PRO A 2 0.08 5.29 4.81
C PRO A 2 -0.74 6.23 3.92
N HIS A 3 -0.41 6.21 2.64
CA HIS A 3 -1.10 6.95 1.61
C HIS A 3 -1.72 5.97 0.63
N PHE A 4 -2.95 6.21 0.21
CA PHE A 4 -3.68 5.28 -0.65
C PHE A 4 -4.12 5.96 -1.93
N VAL A 5 -3.97 5.23 -3.04
CA VAL A 5 -4.66 5.52 -4.29
C VAL A 5 -5.79 4.50 -4.41
N TYR A 6 -6.99 4.95 -4.73
CA TYR A 6 -8.16 4.09 -4.81
C TYR A 6 -8.87 4.26 -6.15
N MET A 7 -9.54 3.21 -6.56
CA MET A 7 -10.38 3.19 -7.76
C MET A 7 -11.80 2.84 -7.34
N LEU A 8 -12.76 3.64 -7.81
CA LEU A 8 -14.18 3.45 -7.51
C LEU A 8 -14.95 3.12 -8.79
N ARG A 9 -15.89 2.18 -8.68
CA ARG A 9 -16.93 2.00 -9.68
C ARG A 9 -18.03 3.02 -9.39
N CYS A 10 -18.36 3.85 -10.38
CA CYS A 10 -19.38 4.89 -10.25
C CYS A 10 -20.55 4.63 -11.21
N LYS A 11 -21.66 5.31 -10.98
CA LYS A 11 -22.87 5.21 -11.79
C LYS A 11 -22.56 5.35 -13.28
N GLY A 12 -23.18 4.51 -14.11
CA GLY A 12 -22.95 4.49 -15.55
C GLY A 12 -21.68 3.74 -15.95
N ASP A 13 -21.25 2.79 -15.12
CA ASP A 13 -20.08 1.94 -15.37
C ASP A 13 -18.77 2.75 -15.54
N ARG A 14 -18.65 3.83 -14.77
CA ARG A 14 -17.48 4.73 -14.81
C ARG A 14 -16.50 4.36 -13.73
N ILE A 15 -15.23 4.68 -13.94
CA ILE A 15 -14.15 4.48 -12.95
C ILE A 15 -13.61 5.83 -12.54
N TYR A 16 -13.59 6.08 -11.24
CA TYR A 16 -12.95 7.24 -10.62
C TYR A 16 -11.71 6.81 -9.87
N THR A 17 -10.62 7.55 -10.04
CA THR A 17 -9.36 7.33 -9.32
C THR A 17 -9.07 8.53 -8.44
N GLY A 18 -8.73 8.29 -7.19
CA GLY A 18 -8.44 9.34 -6.23
C GLY A 18 -7.35 8.95 -5.24
N TYR A 19 -7.01 9.90 -4.38
CA TYR A 19 -6.04 9.76 -3.30
C TYR A 19 -6.70 10.02 -1.96
N ALA A 20 -6.31 9.24 -0.94
CA ALA A 20 -6.73 9.47 0.43
C ALA A 20 -5.76 8.87 1.44
N VAL A 21 -5.76 9.39 2.65
CA VAL A 21 -5.11 8.78 3.82
C VAL A 21 -6.06 7.77 4.46
N ASP A 22 -7.34 8.09 4.50
CA ASP A 22 -8.42 7.21 4.95
C ASP A 22 -9.41 6.98 3.80
N VAL A 23 -9.31 5.83 3.15
CA VAL A 23 -10.13 5.48 1.98
C VAL A 23 -11.61 5.37 2.36
N GLN A 24 -11.93 4.78 3.51
CA GLN A 24 -13.31 4.59 3.94
C GLN A 24 -14.01 5.93 4.19
N ALA A 25 -13.36 6.84 4.90
CA ALA A 25 -13.88 8.18 5.14
C ALA A 25 -14.10 8.95 3.83
N ARG A 26 -13.14 8.86 2.91
CA ARG A 26 -13.23 9.53 1.61
C ARG A 26 -14.34 8.93 0.73
N TYR A 27 -14.50 7.61 0.77
CA TYR A 27 -15.58 6.92 0.09
C TYR A 27 -16.96 7.40 0.59
N GLU A 28 -17.12 7.53 1.90
CA GLU A 28 -18.34 8.05 2.50
C GLU A 28 -18.62 9.50 2.07
N GLU A 29 -17.62 10.34 1.97
CA GLU A 29 -17.76 11.70 1.43
C GLU A 29 -18.24 11.69 -0.02
N HIS A 30 -17.69 10.80 -0.86
CA HIS A 30 -18.13 10.64 -2.23
C HIS A 30 -19.58 10.18 -2.32
N CYS A 31 -19.99 9.23 -1.49
CA CYS A 31 -21.37 8.73 -1.44
C CYS A 31 -22.37 9.79 -0.99
N SER A 32 -21.95 10.68 -0.07
CA SER A 32 -22.80 11.75 0.48
C SER A 32 -22.88 13.00 -0.40
N GLY A 33 -22.18 13.01 -1.54
CA GLY A 33 -22.13 14.15 -2.45
C GLY A 33 -21.20 15.28 -2.02
N ARG A 34 -20.34 15.04 -1.02
CA ARG A 34 -19.34 15.99 -0.53
C ARG A 34 -17.94 15.77 -1.10
N GLY A 35 -17.80 14.77 -1.97
CA GLY A 35 -16.53 14.44 -2.61
C GLY A 35 -16.23 15.30 -3.83
N ALA A 36 -15.54 14.70 -4.80
CA ALA A 36 -15.17 15.36 -6.04
C ALA A 36 -16.38 15.68 -6.91
N LYS A 37 -16.22 16.64 -7.81
CA LYS A 37 -17.26 17.02 -8.79
C LYS A 37 -17.73 15.82 -9.60
N PHE A 38 -16.80 14.95 -10.01
CA PHE A 38 -17.10 13.73 -10.76
C PHE A 38 -18.02 12.80 -9.98
N THR A 39 -17.73 12.54 -8.71
CA THR A 39 -18.52 11.63 -7.87
C THR A 39 -19.86 12.22 -7.43
N ARG A 40 -20.03 13.53 -7.51
CA ARG A 40 -21.34 14.17 -7.35
C ARG A 40 -22.25 13.93 -8.55
N ALA A 41 -21.67 14.00 -9.76
CA ALA A 41 -22.39 13.70 -11.00
C ALA A 41 -22.67 12.20 -11.17
N PHE A 42 -21.71 11.35 -10.78
CA PHE A 42 -21.77 9.90 -10.92
C PHE A 42 -21.43 9.25 -9.58
N PRO A 43 -22.42 9.05 -8.68
CA PRO A 43 -22.19 8.51 -7.35
C PRO A 43 -21.48 7.14 -7.38
N PRO A 44 -20.55 6.88 -6.44
CA PRO A 44 -19.85 5.62 -6.40
C PRO A 44 -20.76 4.46 -5.96
N GLU A 45 -20.53 3.30 -6.54
CA GLU A 45 -21.23 2.06 -6.19
C GLU A 45 -20.40 1.15 -5.31
N CYS A 46 -19.09 1.06 -5.57
CA CYS A 46 -18.17 0.25 -4.77
C CYS A 46 -16.72 0.68 -4.96
N VAL A 47 -15.86 0.24 -4.03
CA VAL A 47 -14.41 0.37 -4.14
C VAL A 47 -13.89 -0.83 -4.96
N LEU A 48 -13.26 -0.57 -6.10
CA LEU A 48 -12.68 -1.60 -6.95
C LEU A 48 -11.32 -2.07 -6.43
N ARG A 49 -10.44 -1.13 -6.12
CA ARG A 49 -9.08 -1.40 -5.68
C ARG A 49 -8.51 -0.26 -4.86
N THR A 50 -7.57 -0.62 -3.96
CA THR A 50 -6.75 0.33 -3.22
C THR A 50 -5.28 -0.04 -3.36
N PHE A 51 -4.41 0.96 -3.45
CA PHE A 51 -2.96 0.79 -3.50
C PHE A 51 -2.36 1.56 -2.34
N GLU A 52 -1.64 0.86 -1.47
CA GLU A 52 -0.93 1.48 -0.36
C GLU A 52 0.46 1.93 -0.82
N LEU A 53 0.80 3.18 -0.53
CA LEU A 53 2.08 3.78 -0.89
C LEU A 53 2.72 4.43 0.33
N PRO A 54 4.06 4.36 0.44
CA PRO A 54 4.75 4.86 1.64
C PRO A 54 4.83 6.38 1.70
N ASP A 55 4.60 7.08 0.58
CA ASP A 55 4.84 8.53 0.47
C ASP A 55 3.78 9.21 -0.38
N TYR A 56 3.42 10.42 0.00
CA TYR A 56 2.47 11.27 -0.71
C TYR A 56 2.85 11.51 -2.18
N LYS A 57 4.11 11.77 -2.44
CA LYS A 57 4.62 11.99 -3.81
C LYS A 57 4.35 10.81 -4.74
N TYR A 58 4.57 9.61 -4.25
CA TYR A 58 4.35 8.39 -5.02
C TYR A 58 2.86 8.14 -5.25
N ALA A 59 2.04 8.43 -4.25
CA ALA A 59 0.59 8.33 -4.38
C ALA A 59 0.06 9.25 -5.48
N LEU A 60 0.49 10.51 -5.51
CA LEU A 60 0.10 11.46 -6.55
C LEU A 60 0.57 11.03 -7.94
N ARG A 61 1.78 10.51 -8.05
CA ARG A 61 2.32 10.00 -9.32
C ARG A 61 1.54 8.80 -9.83
N LEU A 62 1.21 7.86 -8.95
CA LEU A 62 0.42 6.69 -9.31
C LEU A 62 -0.99 7.10 -9.73
N GLU A 63 -1.64 7.98 -8.97
CA GLU A 63 -2.95 8.53 -9.33
C GLU A 63 -2.95 9.14 -10.73
N ALA A 64 -1.96 10.00 -11.02
CA ALA A 64 -1.83 10.63 -12.33
C ALA A 64 -1.65 9.61 -13.46
N ARG A 65 -0.87 8.55 -13.22
CA ARG A 65 -0.65 7.48 -14.20
C ARG A 65 -1.90 6.67 -14.47
N ILE A 66 -2.63 6.32 -13.42
CA ILE A 66 -3.89 5.56 -13.55
C ILE A 66 -4.90 6.41 -14.33
N LYS A 67 -4.98 7.70 -14.05
CA LYS A 67 -5.90 8.62 -14.77
C LYS A 67 -5.60 8.72 -16.26
N LYS A 68 -4.35 8.53 -16.67
CA LYS A 68 -3.93 8.54 -18.07
C LYS A 68 -4.22 7.23 -18.81
N LEU A 69 -4.50 6.16 -18.10
CA LEU A 69 -4.84 4.87 -18.72
C LEU A 69 -6.13 4.96 -19.50
N LYS A 70 -6.20 4.18 -20.58
CA LYS A 70 -7.45 3.98 -21.31
C LYS A 70 -8.37 3.06 -20.52
N ARG A 71 -9.67 3.13 -20.78
CA ARG A 71 -10.67 2.35 -20.05
C ARG A 71 -10.38 0.84 -19.97
N PRO A 72 -10.00 0.13 -21.07
CA PRO A 72 -9.67 -1.29 -20.98
C PRO A 72 -8.53 -1.59 -19.99
N GLN A 73 -7.53 -0.71 -19.94
CA GLN A 73 -6.40 -0.84 -19.00
C GLN A 73 -6.83 -0.59 -17.57
N LYS A 74 -7.72 0.37 -17.33
CA LYS A 74 -8.28 0.62 -15.99
C LYS A 74 -9.08 -0.58 -15.49
N GLU A 75 -9.85 -1.22 -16.35
CA GLU A 75 -10.60 -2.44 -16.04
C GLU A 75 -9.68 -3.60 -15.68
N LEU A 76 -8.60 -3.80 -16.43
CA LEU A 76 -7.58 -4.81 -16.14
C LEU A 76 -6.93 -4.55 -14.78
N LEU A 77 -6.55 -3.32 -14.51
CA LEU A 77 -5.94 -2.94 -13.23
C LEU A 77 -6.91 -3.17 -12.06
N ALA A 78 -8.17 -2.81 -12.23
CA ALA A 78 -9.23 -3.04 -11.25
C ALA A 78 -9.47 -4.53 -11.01
N ALA A 79 -9.33 -5.37 -12.04
CA ALA A 79 -9.45 -6.81 -11.96
C ALA A 79 -8.25 -7.50 -11.29
N GLY A 80 -7.17 -6.76 -11.03
CA GLY A 80 -5.99 -7.29 -10.35
C GLY A 80 -4.87 -7.76 -11.26
N ASP A 81 -4.76 -7.22 -12.48
CA ASP A 81 -3.67 -7.53 -13.40
C ASP A 81 -2.33 -7.10 -12.80
N LYS A 82 -1.54 -8.07 -12.40
CA LYS A 82 -0.24 -7.84 -11.74
C LYS A 82 0.83 -7.30 -12.68
N THR A 83 0.75 -7.62 -13.96
CA THR A 83 1.72 -7.14 -14.97
C THR A 83 1.57 -5.64 -15.14
N LEU A 84 0.35 -5.16 -15.35
CA LEU A 84 0.05 -3.74 -15.49
C LEU A 84 0.38 -2.97 -14.20
N GLU A 85 0.02 -3.54 -13.05
CA GLU A 85 0.37 -2.98 -11.73
C GLU A 85 1.87 -2.83 -11.57
N SER A 86 2.63 -3.86 -11.91
CA SER A 86 4.11 -3.83 -11.84
C SER A 86 4.70 -2.77 -12.75
N GLU A 87 4.19 -2.61 -13.96
CA GLU A 87 4.62 -1.58 -14.91
C GLU A 87 4.36 -0.17 -14.38
N LEU A 88 3.20 0.06 -13.81
CA LEU A 88 2.83 1.35 -13.21
C LEU A 88 3.70 1.68 -12.00
N LEU A 89 3.94 0.73 -11.13
CA LEU A 89 4.78 0.90 -9.95
C LEU A 89 6.27 1.05 -10.32
N ALA A 90 6.76 0.30 -11.29
CA ALA A 90 8.14 0.43 -11.79
C ALA A 90 8.40 1.83 -12.34
N GLY A 91 7.42 2.38 -13.02
CA GLY A 91 7.53 3.73 -13.58
C GLY A 91 7.52 4.85 -12.53
N LEU A 92 7.25 4.57 -11.24
CA LEU A 92 7.38 5.55 -10.15
C LEU A 92 8.85 5.78 -9.74
N GLY A 93 9.76 4.99 -10.28
CA GLY A 93 11.20 5.17 -10.15
C GLY A 93 11.87 4.13 -9.26
N GLU A 94 13.18 4.00 -9.45
CA GLU A 94 14.03 3.13 -8.65
C GLU A 94 13.99 3.43 -7.15
N THR A 95 13.68 4.67 -6.80
CA THR A 95 13.62 5.14 -5.42
C THR A 95 12.62 4.35 -4.57
N LEU A 96 11.49 3.95 -5.15
CA LEU A 96 10.49 3.17 -4.44
C LEU A 96 10.97 1.74 -4.18
N LYS A 97 11.60 1.11 -5.18
CA LYS A 97 12.19 -0.23 -5.05
C LYS A 97 13.34 -0.23 -4.03
N LYS A 98 14.21 0.78 -4.09
CA LYS A 98 15.33 0.96 -3.14
C LYS A 98 14.81 1.15 -1.72
N ARG A 99 13.75 1.94 -1.53
CA ARG A 99 13.14 2.17 -0.22
C ARG A 99 12.48 0.91 0.35
N ALA A 100 11.74 0.17 -0.47
CA ALA A 100 11.14 -1.10 -0.08
C ALA A 100 12.19 -2.15 0.30
N SER A 101 13.26 -2.26 -0.48
CA SER A 101 14.41 -3.13 -0.19
C SER A 101 15.10 -2.72 1.11
N ARG A 102 15.27 -1.43 1.35
CA ARG A 102 15.84 -0.88 2.58
C ARG A 102 14.99 -1.25 3.80
N ILE A 103 13.69 -1.08 3.73
CA ILE A 103 12.75 -1.44 4.80
C ILE A 103 12.82 -2.93 5.10
N ARG A 104 12.84 -3.78 4.06
CA ARG A 104 12.98 -5.24 4.21
C ARG A 104 14.31 -5.61 4.90
N ARG A 105 15.41 -4.96 4.52
CA ARG A 105 16.73 -5.18 5.14
C ARG A 105 16.74 -4.76 6.60
N GLU A 106 16.15 -3.62 6.92
CA GLU A 106 16.05 -3.14 8.32
C GLU A 106 15.20 -4.09 9.17
N LYS A 107 14.07 -4.58 8.68
CA LYS A 107 13.24 -5.58 9.37
C LYS A 107 13.99 -6.89 9.58
N ALA A 108 14.73 -7.37 8.60
CA ALA A 108 15.54 -8.58 8.72
C ALA A 108 16.65 -8.41 9.76
N ARG A 109 17.35 -7.29 9.77
CA ARG A 109 18.38 -6.96 10.78
C ARG A 109 17.81 -6.92 12.19
N THR A 110 16.65 -6.33 12.38
CA THR A 110 15.96 -6.27 13.66
C THR A 110 15.58 -7.67 14.15
N ARG A 111 15.08 -8.54 13.27
CA ARG A 111 14.77 -9.94 13.59
C ARG A 111 16.01 -10.72 14.01
N GLU A 112 17.13 -10.57 13.29
CA GLU A 112 18.41 -11.22 13.64
C GLU A 112 18.95 -10.75 14.98
N LYS A 113 18.89 -9.46 15.26
CA LYS A 113 19.29 -8.90 16.57
C LYS A 113 18.44 -9.46 17.71
N SER A 114 17.13 -9.56 17.53
CA SER A 114 16.21 -10.17 18.51
C SER A 114 16.56 -11.63 18.75
N LYS A 115 16.74 -12.43 17.71
CA LYS A 115 17.15 -13.83 17.81
C LYS A 115 18.50 -14.01 18.50
N SER A 116 19.47 -13.15 18.19
CA SER A 116 20.78 -13.16 18.81
C SER A 116 20.70 -12.85 20.31
N ARG A 117 19.88 -11.91 20.73
CA ARG A 117 19.63 -11.60 22.15
C ARG A 117 19.00 -12.77 22.87
N GLU A 118 17.98 -13.40 22.31
CA GLU A 118 17.32 -14.58 22.87
C GLU A 118 18.29 -15.75 23.03
N ARG A 119 19.16 -15.99 22.04
CA ARG A 119 20.19 -17.03 22.11
C ARG A 119 21.21 -16.75 23.23
N LYS A 120 21.63 -15.51 23.39
CA LYS A 120 22.54 -15.11 24.45
C LYS A 120 21.93 -15.29 25.86
N GLU A 121 20.68 -14.90 26.03
CA GLU A 121 19.95 -15.09 27.28
C GLU A 121 19.75 -16.57 27.59
N PHE A 122 19.41 -17.38 26.61
CA PHE A 122 19.29 -18.83 26.76
C PHE A 122 20.62 -19.46 27.19
N ARG A 123 21.74 -19.08 26.58
CA ARG A 123 23.08 -19.55 26.94
C ARG A 123 23.43 -19.17 28.37
N LYS A 124 23.11 -17.96 28.80
CA LYS A 124 23.34 -17.52 30.19
C LYS A 124 22.52 -18.34 31.18
N LYS A 125 21.26 -18.64 30.90
CA LYS A 125 20.42 -19.48 31.76
C LYS A 125 20.95 -20.90 31.88
N VAL A 126 21.39 -21.49 30.78
CA VAL A 126 21.98 -22.83 30.76
C VAL A 126 23.29 -22.86 31.58
N SER A 127 24.17 -21.88 31.44
CA SER A 127 25.41 -21.77 32.21
C SER A 127 25.14 -21.58 33.70
N ALA A 128 24.15 -20.79 34.09
CA ALA A 128 23.76 -20.61 35.49
C ALA A 128 23.26 -21.92 36.12
N LYS A 129 22.46 -22.70 35.40
CA LYS A 129 22.00 -24.04 35.88
C LYS A 129 23.17 -25.01 36.07
N ARG A 130 24.12 -25.05 35.13
CA ARG A 130 25.33 -25.92 35.28
C ARG A 130 26.15 -25.55 36.50
N ASN A 131 26.27 -24.27 36.81
CA ASN A 131 27.01 -23.82 38.00
C ASN A 131 26.27 -24.15 39.31
N GLN A 132 24.96 -24.26 39.31
CA GLN A 132 24.15 -24.65 40.48
C GLN A 132 24.16 -26.14 40.75
N GLU A 133 24.39 -26.98 39.75
CA GLU A 133 24.44 -28.44 39.86
C GLU A 133 25.81 -28.95 40.33
N LYS A 134 26.81 -28.10 40.45
CA LYS A 134 28.11 -28.40 41.04
C LYS A 134 28.17 -28.01 42.54
#